data_d2286f5e31f0b50d15ad3f4fdee76a1b
#
_entry.id   d2286f5e31f0b50d15ad3f4fdee76a1b
#
_cell.length_a   1.000
_cell.length_b   1.000
_cell.length_c   1.000
_cell.angle_alpha   90.00
_cell.angle_beta   90.00
_cell.angle_gamma   90.00
#
_symmetry.space_group_name_H-M   'P 1'
#
loop_
_entity.id
_entity.type
_entity.pdbx_description
1 polymer ?
#
loop_
_entity_poly.entity_id
_entity_poly.type
_entity_poly.pdbx_seq_one_letter_code
_entity_poly.pdbx_strand_id
1 'polypeptide(L)'
;MSAIITEKFRRHNAKNFHESFSESSPDTYYLFLGKATPFTTGTSGGSDTSPSTPADSVSREFYNWDSMLAAKKIPSTDIAFALTRRNWSNNTVFDMYKDNISSSNTATSGASNLFDSSFYFVTSDFRIYKVLDNNGG
;
A
#
# COMPACT_ATOMS: atom_id res chain seq x y z
N MET A 1 17.42 -18.78 0.56
CA MET A 1 17.87 -17.56 -0.15
C MET A 1 17.16 -16.37 0.50
N SER A 2 17.90 -15.39 1.00
CA SER A 2 17.29 -14.15 1.51
C SER A 2 16.60 -13.41 0.38
N ALA A 3 15.43 -12.83 0.66
CA ALA A 3 14.73 -12.01 -0.32
C ALA A 3 15.60 -10.81 -0.71
N ILE A 4 15.85 -10.63 -2.01
CA ILE A 4 16.61 -9.50 -2.55
C ILE A 4 15.86 -8.19 -2.33
N ILE A 5 14.51 -8.26 -2.31
CA ILE A 5 13.63 -7.10 -2.11
C ILE A 5 13.40 -6.91 -0.61
N THR A 6 14.12 -5.98 -0.02
CA THR A 6 13.97 -5.59 1.40
C THR A 6 12.93 -4.49 1.58
N GLU A 7 12.45 -4.28 2.82
CA GLU A 7 11.57 -3.14 3.16
C GLU A 7 12.21 -1.79 2.83
N LYS A 8 13.52 -1.65 3.01
CA LYS A 8 14.26 -0.43 2.64
C LYS A 8 14.20 -0.18 1.13
N PHE A 9 14.35 -1.24 0.32
CA PHE A 9 14.29 -1.16 -1.13
C PHE A 9 12.87 -0.78 -1.61
N ARG A 10 11.84 -1.41 -1.06
CA ARG A 10 10.43 -1.07 -1.37
C ARG A 10 10.11 0.39 -1.06
N ARG A 11 10.55 0.85 0.11
CA ARG A 11 10.35 2.24 0.54
C ARG A 11 11.11 3.24 -0.34
N HIS A 12 12.33 2.89 -0.76
CA HIS A 12 13.11 3.69 -1.71
C HIS A 12 12.39 3.81 -3.06
N ASN A 13 11.93 2.69 -3.61
CA ASN A 13 11.18 2.70 -4.87
C ASN A 13 9.88 3.51 -4.79
N ALA A 14 9.14 3.39 -3.69
CA ALA A 14 7.93 4.18 -3.50
C ALA A 14 8.24 5.70 -3.44
N LYS A 15 9.34 6.09 -2.81
CA LYS A 15 9.80 7.49 -2.78
C LYS A 15 10.21 7.97 -4.17
N ASN A 16 11.00 7.20 -4.91
CA ASN A 16 11.41 7.54 -6.26
C ASN A 16 10.20 7.70 -7.18
N PHE A 17 9.24 6.80 -7.09
CA PHE A 17 7.99 6.90 -7.85
C PHE A 17 7.22 8.17 -7.50
N HIS A 18 7.08 8.52 -6.22
CA HIS A 18 6.44 9.76 -5.80
C HIS A 18 7.21 11.00 -6.31
N GLU A 19 8.54 10.96 -6.27
CA GLU A 19 9.42 12.05 -6.69
C GLU A 19 9.31 12.31 -8.20
N SER A 20 9.15 11.27 -9.03
CA SER A 20 9.02 11.40 -10.48
C SER A 20 7.85 12.27 -10.95
N PHE A 21 6.84 12.50 -10.10
CA PHE A 21 5.74 13.42 -10.41
C PHE A 21 6.09 14.90 -10.22
N SER A 22 7.16 15.21 -9.50
CA SER A 22 7.53 16.58 -9.10
C SER A 22 8.90 17.04 -9.60
N GLU A 23 9.57 16.24 -10.40
CA GLU A 23 10.84 16.61 -11.03
C GLU A 23 10.71 17.78 -12.01
N SER A 24 11.82 18.38 -12.40
CA SER A 24 11.86 19.50 -13.37
C SER A 24 11.36 19.11 -14.76
N SER A 25 11.45 17.82 -15.11
CA SER A 25 10.85 17.22 -16.29
C SER A 25 10.06 16.00 -15.87
N PRO A 26 8.85 16.20 -15.29
CA PRO A 26 8.12 15.10 -14.66
C PRO A 26 7.56 14.14 -15.71
N ASP A 27 7.57 12.86 -15.34
CA ASP A 27 6.85 11.85 -16.09
C ASP A 27 5.34 12.13 -16.08
N THR A 28 4.69 11.82 -17.18
CA THR A 28 3.25 12.01 -17.29
C THR A 28 2.51 10.71 -16.98
N TYR A 29 1.74 10.75 -15.90
CA TYR A 29 0.93 9.62 -15.44
C TYR A 29 -0.56 9.90 -15.59
N TYR A 30 -1.30 8.87 -15.94
CA TYR A 30 -2.75 8.89 -16.01
C TYR A 30 -3.34 7.79 -15.13
N LEU A 31 -4.34 8.15 -14.34
CA LEU A 31 -5.23 7.20 -13.69
C LEU A 31 -6.42 6.98 -14.61
N PHE A 32 -6.77 5.75 -14.92
CA PHE A 32 -8.01 5.45 -15.62
C PHE A 32 -8.92 4.55 -14.77
N LEU A 33 -10.20 4.71 -14.98
CA LEU A 33 -11.26 3.86 -14.43
C LEU A 33 -11.78 2.99 -15.56
N GLY A 34 -11.81 1.72 -15.35
CA GLY A 34 -12.28 0.76 -16.34
C GLY A 34 -13.33 -0.18 -15.77
N LYS A 35 -13.88 -1.02 -16.67
CA LYS A 35 -14.76 -2.14 -16.40
C LYS A 35 -16.15 -1.74 -15.85
N ALA A 36 -17.01 -1.32 -16.77
CA ALA A 36 -18.42 -1.04 -16.49
C ALA A 36 -19.25 -2.32 -16.18
N THR A 37 -18.73 -3.50 -16.54
CA THR A 37 -19.42 -4.78 -16.39
C THR A 37 -18.80 -5.61 -15.25
N PRO A 38 -19.57 -6.51 -14.60
CA PRO A 38 -19.06 -7.39 -13.56
C PRO A 38 -17.85 -8.22 -14.00
N PHE A 39 -16.97 -8.60 -13.06
CA PHE A 39 -15.79 -9.42 -13.33
C PHE A 39 -16.11 -10.82 -13.87
N THR A 40 -17.33 -11.29 -13.67
CA THR A 40 -17.84 -12.55 -14.24
C THR A 40 -18.08 -12.49 -15.75
N THR A 41 -18.09 -11.28 -16.33
CA THR A 41 -18.28 -11.09 -17.78
C THR A 41 -16.98 -10.74 -18.48
N GLY A 42 -16.79 -11.30 -19.68
CA GLY A 42 -15.62 -11.04 -20.51
C GLY A 42 -14.38 -11.83 -20.10
N THR A 43 -13.21 -11.36 -20.49
CA THR A 43 -11.92 -12.04 -20.36
C THR A 43 -11.19 -11.80 -19.04
N SER A 44 -11.75 -10.96 -18.15
CA SER A 44 -11.08 -10.61 -16.90
C SER A 44 -11.02 -11.75 -15.88
N GLY A 45 -12.02 -12.63 -15.88
CA GLY A 45 -12.12 -13.72 -14.89
C GLY A 45 -12.38 -13.22 -13.45
N GLY A 46 -12.48 -14.14 -12.51
CA GLY A 46 -12.76 -13.82 -11.12
C GLY A 46 -14.22 -13.42 -10.86
N SER A 47 -14.45 -12.74 -9.75
CA SER A 47 -15.75 -12.16 -9.35
C SER A 47 -15.55 -10.76 -8.79
N ASP A 48 -16.62 -10.01 -8.56
CA ASP A 48 -16.54 -8.67 -7.99
C ASP A 48 -16.01 -8.66 -6.54
N THR A 49 -16.19 -9.76 -5.81
CA THR A 49 -15.64 -9.97 -4.46
C THR A 49 -14.26 -10.60 -4.45
N SER A 50 -13.85 -11.23 -5.55
CA SER A 50 -12.53 -11.84 -5.73
C SER A 50 -12.06 -11.64 -7.18
N PRO A 51 -11.62 -10.43 -7.51
CA PRO A 51 -11.13 -10.12 -8.85
C PRO A 51 -9.90 -10.99 -9.19
N SER A 52 -9.75 -11.30 -10.48
CA SER A 52 -8.56 -12.05 -10.92
C SER A 52 -7.30 -11.22 -10.71
N THR A 53 -6.20 -11.91 -10.41
CA THR A 53 -4.87 -11.28 -10.33
C THR A 53 -4.55 -10.57 -11.66
N PRO A 54 -4.05 -9.35 -11.63
CA PRO A 54 -3.60 -8.66 -12.83
C PRO A 54 -2.55 -9.49 -13.57
N ALA A 55 -2.68 -9.57 -14.88
CA ALA A 55 -1.75 -10.29 -15.75
C ALA A 55 -1.15 -9.31 -16.77
N ASP A 56 0.17 -9.37 -16.91
CA ASP A 56 0.91 -8.65 -17.93
C ASP A 56 0.84 -9.42 -19.25
N SER A 57 -0.17 -9.12 -20.08
CA SER A 57 -0.36 -9.74 -21.38
C SER A 57 -1.05 -8.76 -22.34
N VAL A 58 -0.74 -8.91 -23.64
CA VAL A 58 -1.29 -8.07 -24.70
C VAL A 58 -2.82 -8.10 -24.72
N SER A 59 -3.44 -9.25 -24.51
CA SER A 59 -4.90 -9.37 -24.50
C SER A 59 -5.53 -8.62 -23.31
N ARG A 60 -4.86 -8.62 -22.15
CA ARG A 60 -5.30 -7.86 -20.97
C ARG A 60 -5.16 -6.36 -21.17
N GLU A 61 -4.09 -5.94 -21.81
CA GLU A 61 -3.86 -4.54 -22.13
C GLU A 61 -4.96 -4.00 -23.07
N PHE A 62 -5.25 -4.69 -24.16
CA PHE A 62 -6.36 -4.34 -25.07
C PHE A 62 -7.69 -4.30 -24.35
N TYR A 63 -7.97 -5.30 -23.49
CA TYR A 63 -9.20 -5.32 -22.72
C TYR A 63 -9.31 -4.14 -21.75
N ASN A 64 -8.22 -3.75 -21.11
CA ASN A 64 -8.19 -2.58 -20.23
C ASN A 64 -8.48 -1.29 -21.01
N TRP A 65 -7.92 -1.12 -22.21
CA TRP A 65 -8.19 0.03 -23.07
C TRP A 65 -9.65 0.06 -23.52
N ASP A 66 -10.18 -1.05 -24.02
CA ASP A 66 -11.58 -1.15 -24.47
C ASP A 66 -12.59 -0.90 -23.36
N SER A 67 -12.27 -1.28 -22.14
CA SER A 67 -13.17 -1.12 -20.99
C SER A 67 -13.00 0.21 -20.24
N MET A 68 -12.16 1.10 -20.72
CA MET A 68 -11.89 2.40 -20.07
C MET A 68 -13.09 3.32 -20.14
N LEU A 69 -13.54 3.79 -18.98
CA LEU A 69 -14.69 4.71 -18.82
C LEU A 69 -14.24 6.17 -18.68
N ALA A 70 -13.13 6.40 -18.01
CA ALA A 70 -12.61 7.73 -17.75
C ALA A 70 -11.12 7.67 -17.50
N ALA A 71 -10.41 8.74 -17.84
CA ALA A 71 -9.00 8.93 -17.54
C ALA A 71 -8.75 10.34 -16.99
N LYS A 72 -7.84 10.44 -16.01
CA LYS A 72 -7.42 11.71 -15.43
C LYS A 72 -5.90 11.75 -15.40
N LYS A 73 -5.30 12.84 -15.89
CA LYS A 73 -3.87 13.12 -15.67
C LYS A 73 -3.66 13.40 -14.18
N ILE A 74 -2.63 12.78 -13.58
CA ILE A 74 -2.32 12.91 -12.16
C ILE A 74 -1.14 13.86 -11.98
N PRO A 75 -1.32 15.06 -11.42
CA PRO A 75 -0.24 15.91 -10.97
C PRO A 75 0.30 15.45 -9.59
N SER A 76 1.46 15.97 -9.19
CA SER A 76 2.09 15.67 -7.90
C SER A 76 1.20 15.96 -6.67
N THR A 77 0.25 16.88 -6.80
CA THR A 77 -0.71 17.23 -5.74
C THR A 77 -1.78 16.17 -5.48
N ASP A 78 -1.99 15.26 -6.44
CA ASP A 78 -3.02 14.21 -6.34
C ASP A 78 -2.49 12.91 -5.71
N ILE A 79 -1.19 12.86 -5.38
CA ILE A 79 -0.56 11.69 -4.79
C ILE A 79 -0.02 11.99 -3.40
N ALA A 80 -0.15 11.01 -2.50
CA ALA A 80 0.39 11.09 -1.16
C ALA A 80 0.72 9.68 -0.63
N PHE A 81 1.65 9.64 0.32
CA PHE A 81 1.86 8.42 1.09
C PHE A 81 0.70 8.21 2.06
N ALA A 82 0.20 6.98 2.12
CA ALA A 82 -0.83 6.59 3.07
C ALA A 82 -0.27 5.61 4.10
N LEU A 83 -0.80 5.68 5.30
CA LEU A 83 -0.53 4.74 6.38
C LEU A 83 -1.83 4.03 6.76
N THR A 84 -1.74 2.78 7.18
CA THR A 84 -2.87 2.11 7.81
C THR A 84 -3.27 2.87 9.07
N ARG A 85 -4.53 3.30 9.15
CA ARG A 85 -5.03 3.98 10.34
C ARG A 85 -5.20 2.99 11.47
N ARG A 86 -4.48 3.19 12.58
CA ARG A 86 -4.58 2.43 13.82
C ARG A 86 -5.09 3.36 14.90
N ASN A 87 -6.36 3.23 15.25
CA ASN A 87 -6.95 4.08 16.30
C ASN A 87 -6.44 3.66 17.68
N TRP A 88 -6.15 4.65 18.52
CA TRP A 88 -5.95 4.38 19.93
C TRP A 88 -7.25 3.86 20.55
N SER A 89 -7.13 2.82 21.36
CA SER A 89 -8.22 2.32 22.20
C SER A 89 -7.69 1.92 23.58
N ASN A 90 -8.54 2.09 24.58
CA ASN A 90 -8.21 1.69 25.94
C ASN A 90 -8.04 0.15 26.03
N ASN A 91 -7.15 -0.31 26.89
CA ASN A 91 -6.83 -1.73 27.09
C ASN A 91 -6.29 -2.45 25.83
N THR A 92 -5.72 -1.72 24.88
CA THR A 92 -5.02 -2.30 23.73
C THR A 92 -3.52 -2.19 23.95
N VAL A 93 -2.82 -3.31 23.79
CA VAL A 93 -1.37 -3.35 23.79
C VAL A 93 -0.86 -3.00 22.40
N PHE A 94 0.00 -2.00 22.32
CA PHE A 94 0.68 -1.63 21.10
C PHE A 94 2.10 -2.15 21.09
N ASP A 95 2.60 -2.55 19.93
CA ASP A 95 3.97 -3.02 19.79
C ASP A 95 4.97 -1.90 20.08
N MET A 96 6.06 -2.22 20.74
CA MET A 96 7.22 -1.35 20.77
C MET A 96 7.85 -1.30 19.38
N TYR A 97 8.22 -0.11 18.91
CA TYR A 97 8.95 0.02 17.65
C TYR A 97 10.29 -0.67 17.70
N LYS A 98 10.52 -1.55 16.75
CA LYS A 98 11.81 -2.18 16.47
C LYS A 98 12.04 -2.15 14.96
N ASP A 99 13.22 -1.77 14.52
CA ASP A 99 13.56 -1.70 13.10
C ASP A 99 13.91 -3.06 12.48
N ASN A 100 14.08 -4.07 13.31
CA ASN A 100 14.48 -5.42 12.95
C ASN A 100 13.38 -6.47 13.10
N ILE A 101 12.10 -6.05 13.10
CA ILE A 101 10.98 -6.98 13.10
C ILE A 101 11.04 -7.87 11.86
N SER A 102 10.99 -9.17 12.07
CA SER A 102 11.08 -10.20 11.02
C SER A 102 10.39 -11.49 11.47
N SER A 103 10.33 -12.48 10.60
CA SER A 103 9.79 -13.81 10.94
C SER A 103 10.58 -14.52 12.07
N SER A 104 11.85 -14.17 12.27
CA SER A 104 12.70 -14.67 13.36
C SER A 104 12.74 -13.77 14.59
N ASN A 105 12.20 -12.56 14.51
CA ASN A 105 12.15 -11.59 15.59
C ASN A 105 10.80 -10.84 15.50
N THR A 106 9.73 -11.50 15.95
CA THR A 106 8.37 -10.97 15.87
C THR A 106 8.11 -9.85 16.86
N ALA A 107 7.17 -8.98 16.55
CA ALA A 107 6.63 -8.03 17.51
C ALA A 107 5.78 -8.73 18.59
N THR A 108 5.44 -8.03 19.66
CA THR A 108 4.56 -8.57 20.74
C THR A 108 3.19 -9.01 20.21
N SER A 109 2.66 -8.33 19.19
CA SER A 109 1.42 -8.73 18.48
C SER A 109 1.56 -9.99 17.62
N GLY A 110 2.76 -10.52 17.47
CA GLY A 110 3.06 -11.63 16.55
C GLY A 110 3.38 -11.19 15.12
N ALA A 111 3.37 -9.89 14.83
CA ALA A 111 3.71 -9.38 13.49
C ALA A 111 5.14 -9.74 13.11
N SER A 112 5.32 -10.29 11.91
CA SER A 112 6.60 -10.73 11.37
C SER A 112 7.28 -9.72 10.43
N ASN A 113 6.69 -8.53 10.31
CA ASN A 113 7.23 -7.41 9.56
C ASN A 113 6.74 -6.08 10.16
N LEU A 114 7.42 -5.00 9.81
CA LEU A 114 7.11 -3.68 10.37
C LEU A 114 5.77 -3.13 9.89
N PHE A 115 5.31 -3.50 8.72
CA PHE A 115 4.04 -3.03 8.16
C PHE A 115 2.83 -3.52 8.97
N ASP A 116 2.86 -4.78 9.41
CA ASP A 116 1.78 -5.39 10.18
C ASP A 116 1.85 -5.05 11.67
N SER A 117 3.02 -4.64 12.17
CA SER A 117 3.22 -4.26 13.57
C SER A 117 2.42 -3.01 13.97
N SER A 118 1.85 -3.05 15.16
CA SER A 118 1.04 -1.98 15.73
C SER A 118 1.85 -0.97 16.55
N PHE A 119 3.04 -0.57 16.05
CA PHE A 119 3.97 0.31 16.77
C PHE A 119 3.60 1.80 16.78
N TYR A 120 2.46 2.17 16.21
CA TYR A 120 1.93 3.53 16.24
C TYR A 120 0.41 3.53 16.33
N PHE A 121 -0.14 4.62 16.80
CA PHE A 121 -1.59 4.83 16.86
C PHE A 121 -1.96 6.28 16.58
N VAL A 122 -3.23 6.49 16.25
CA VAL A 122 -3.83 7.79 15.98
C VAL A 122 -4.89 8.08 17.04
N THR A 123 -4.82 9.25 17.65
CA THR A 123 -5.83 9.74 18.61
C THR A 123 -7.04 10.34 17.91
N SER A 124 -8.11 10.63 18.66
CA SER A 124 -9.29 11.35 18.18
C SER A 124 -8.97 12.74 17.60
N ASP A 125 -7.89 13.37 18.10
CA ASP A 125 -7.39 14.68 17.63
C ASP A 125 -6.50 14.57 16.38
N PHE A 126 -6.48 13.40 15.72
CA PHE A 126 -5.66 13.10 14.54
C PHE A 126 -4.14 13.24 14.75
N ARG A 127 -3.68 13.09 15.99
CA ARG A 127 -2.25 13.02 16.30
C ARG A 127 -1.76 11.60 16.19
N ILE A 128 -0.58 11.42 15.58
CA ILE A 128 0.08 10.13 15.44
C ILE A 128 1.18 10.02 16.50
N TYR A 129 1.14 8.95 17.27
CA TYR A 129 2.14 8.64 18.27
C TYR A 129 2.85 7.33 17.91
N LYS A 130 4.18 7.36 18.03
CA LYS A 130 5.03 6.18 17.87
C LYS A 130 5.32 5.60 19.26
N VAL A 131 5.11 4.32 19.40
CA VAL A 131 5.37 3.60 20.65
C VAL A 131 6.87 3.27 20.73
N LEU A 132 7.58 3.93 21.64
CA LEU A 132 9.01 3.70 21.87
C LEU A 132 9.25 2.66 22.95
N ASP A 133 8.34 2.57 23.90
CA ASP A 133 8.34 1.58 24.98
C ASP A 133 6.91 1.23 25.33
N ASN A 134 6.62 -0.05 25.57
CA ASN A 134 5.33 -0.58 25.98
C ASN A 134 5.42 -1.35 27.29
N ASN A 135 6.46 -1.13 28.08
CA ASN A 135 6.70 -1.76 29.39
C ASN A 135 6.71 -3.30 29.35
N GLY A 136 7.22 -3.86 28.23
CA GLY A 136 7.35 -5.31 28.03
C GLY A 136 6.15 -6.00 27.38
N GLY A 137 5.12 -5.28 26.97
CA GLY A 137 3.98 -5.80 26.23
C GLY A 137 2.70 -5.85 27.00
#